data_5b4e2ccbbf376e5540c5891ac7f728c0
#
_entry.id   5b4e2ccbbf376e5540c5891ac7f728c0
#
_cell.length_a   1.000
_cell.length_b   1.000
_cell.length_c   1.000
_cell.angle_alpha   90.00
_cell.angle_beta   90.00
_cell.angle_gamma   90.00
#
_symmetry.space_group_name_H-M   'P 1'
#
loop_
_entity.id
_entity.type
_entity.pdbx_description
1 polymer ?
#
loop_
_entity_poly.entity_id
_entity_poly.type
_entity_poly.pdbx_seq_one_letter_code
_entity_poly.pdbx_strand_id
1 'polypeptide(L)'
;MAQGTPVKHKKKTKSVLKNIRQAEARQTVNRMNRTRVRTAMRRLRAALAAGDAAAAEKLTSPTFSELDKAIRKRTLSENTANRYKSRLALALNALKSKKKA
;
A
#
# COMPACT_ATOMS: atom_id res chain seq x y z
N MET A 1 -39.31 4.99 22.26
CA MET A 1 -38.62 5.66 22.16
C MET A 1 -37.33 5.35 21.85
N ALA A 2 -36.87 5.63 20.83
CA ALA A 2 -35.54 5.37 20.40
C ALA A 2 -34.55 5.84 21.36
N GLN A 3 -35.09 6.35 22.31
CA GLN A 3 -34.31 6.98 23.27
C GLN A 3 -33.30 6.13 23.90
N GLY A 4 -33.51 4.93 24.01
CA GLY A 4 -32.57 4.06 24.62
C GLY A 4 -31.22 4.09 23.95
N THR A 5 -31.15 4.47 22.71
CA THR A 5 -29.92 4.49 21.96
C THR A 5 -28.88 5.43 22.52
N PRO A 6 -29.18 6.70 22.80
CA PRO A 6 -28.20 7.59 23.38
C PRO A 6 -27.67 7.09 24.72
N VAL A 7 -28.52 6.51 25.51
CA VAL A 7 -28.12 5.98 26.80
C VAL A 7 -27.09 4.90 26.63
N LYS A 8 -27.25 4.03 25.66
CA LYS A 8 -26.30 2.97 25.38
C LYS A 8 -24.93 3.51 25.03
N HIS A 9 -24.88 4.61 24.30
CA HIS A 9 -23.60 5.19 23.92
C HIS A 9 -22.82 5.76 25.09
N LYS A 10 -23.50 6.23 26.10
CA LYS A 10 -22.87 6.79 27.28
C LYS A 10 -22.21 5.73 28.14
N LYS A 11 -22.66 4.48 28.04
CA LYS A 11 -22.17 3.40 28.87
C LYS A 11 -21.16 2.50 28.17
N LYS A 12 -20.28 3.05 27.41
CA LYS A 12 -19.24 2.26 26.76
C LYS A 12 -18.32 1.65 27.82
N THR A 13 -18.11 0.37 27.73
CA THR A 13 -17.22 -0.34 28.64
C THR A 13 -15.77 -0.05 28.31
N LYS A 14 -14.87 -0.34 29.20
CA LYS A 14 -13.41 -0.24 28.96
C LYS A 14 -12.99 -1.08 27.76
N SER A 15 -13.57 -2.26 27.57
CA SER A 15 -13.29 -3.14 26.45
C SER A 15 -13.69 -2.50 25.13
N VAL A 16 -14.83 -1.85 25.05
CA VAL A 16 -15.33 -1.16 23.86
C VAL A 16 -14.43 0.02 23.53
N LEU A 17 -14.04 0.81 24.52
CA LEU A 17 -13.14 1.94 24.33
C LEU A 17 -11.77 1.48 23.83
N LYS A 18 -11.27 0.39 24.38
CA LYS A 18 -10.01 -0.19 23.94
C LYS A 18 -10.11 -0.65 22.49
N ASN A 19 -11.20 -1.28 22.10
CA ASN A 19 -11.43 -1.75 20.73
C ASN A 19 -11.50 -0.59 19.74
N ILE A 20 -12.12 0.52 20.11
CA ILE A 20 -12.18 1.73 19.30
C ILE A 20 -10.78 2.28 19.08
N ARG A 21 -9.98 2.40 20.13
CA ARG A 21 -8.60 2.90 20.04
C ARG A 21 -7.74 2.00 19.17
N GLN A 22 -7.89 0.69 19.30
CA GLN A 22 -7.15 -0.26 18.47
C GLN A 22 -7.56 -0.18 17.02
N ALA A 23 -8.84 -0.01 16.73
CA ALA A 23 -9.34 0.15 15.37
C ALA A 23 -8.82 1.43 14.73
N GLU A 24 -8.79 2.54 15.46
CA GLU A 24 -8.25 3.81 15.00
C GLU A 24 -6.74 3.69 14.72
N ALA A 25 -6.01 3.04 15.60
CA ALA A 25 -4.58 2.82 15.44
C ALA A 25 -4.29 1.96 14.20
N ARG A 26 -5.06 0.89 13.98
CA ARG A 26 -4.93 0.04 12.79
C ARG A 26 -5.24 0.81 11.52
N GLN A 27 -6.27 1.64 11.55
CA GLN A 27 -6.65 2.48 10.40
C GLN A 27 -5.52 3.43 10.02
N THR A 28 -4.89 4.06 11.00
CA THR A 28 -3.76 4.96 10.78
C THR A 28 -2.57 4.20 10.18
N VAL A 29 -2.22 3.05 10.75
CA VAL A 29 -1.11 2.23 10.26
C VAL A 29 -1.40 1.74 8.84
N ASN A 30 -2.60 1.29 8.55
CA ASN A 30 -2.99 0.84 7.22
C ASN A 30 -2.90 1.95 6.19
N ARG A 31 -3.32 3.15 6.57
CA ARG A 31 -3.21 4.33 5.71
C ARG A 31 -1.74 4.66 5.40
N MET A 32 -0.88 4.61 6.41
CA MET A 32 0.56 4.84 6.23
C MET A 32 1.17 3.78 5.31
N ASN A 33 0.80 2.52 5.49
CA ASN A 33 1.30 1.42 4.65
C ASN A 33 0.86 1.59 3.20
N ARG A 34 -0.39 1.97 2.96
CA ARG A 34 -0.89 2.26 1.60
C ARG A 34 -0.16 3.44 0.98
N THR A 35 0.12 4.47 1.76
CA THR A 35 0.86 5.64 1.29
C THR A 35 2.27 5.26 0.87
N ARG A 36 2.95 4.42 1.64
CA ARG A 36 4.30 3.93 1.30
C ARG A 36 4.31 3.18 -0.03
N VAL A 37 3.34 2.30 -0.23
CA VAL A 37 3.20 1.55 -1.49
C VAL A 37 2.95 2.50 -2.66
N ARG A 38 2.02 3.41 -2.51
CA ARG A 38 1.68 4.39 -3.56
C ARG A 38 2.89 5.25 -3.91
N THR A 39 3.62 5.71 -2.91
CA THR A 39 4.81 6.54 -3.11
C THR A 39 5.89 5.77 -3.86
N ALA A 40 6.17 4.54 -3.46
CA ALA A 40 7.17 3.70 -4.12
C ALA A 40 6.77 3.41 -5.58
N MET A 41 5.52 3.06 -5.83
CA MET A 41 5.01 2.82 -7.17
C MET A 41 5.05 4.07 -8.04
N ARG A 42 4.70 5.20 -7.48
CA ARG A 42 4.71 6.49 -8.19
C ARG A 42 6.13 6.85 -8.63
N ARG A 43 7.11 6.67 -7.77
CA ARG A 43 8.52 6.92 -8.07
C ARG A 43 9.02 6.02 -9.19
N LEU A 44 8.70 4.73 -9.13
CA LEU A 44 9.08 3.78 -10.16
C LEU A 44 8.41 4.12 -11.49
N ARG A 45 7.13 4.41 -11.48
CA ARG A 45 6.39 4.80 -12.70
C ARG A 45 6.94 6.08 -13.31
N ALA A 46 7.33 7.04 -12.48
CA ALA A 46 7.94 8.29 -12.95
C ALA A 46 9.26 8.01 -13.65
N ALA A 47 10.10 7.15 -13.11
CA ALA A 47 11.36 6.75 -13.73
C ALA A 47 11.12 6.01 -15.05
N LEU A 48 10.12 5.14 -15.10
CA LEU A 48 9.76 4.44 -16.33
C LEU A 48 9.24 5.40 -17.39
N ALA A 49 8.41 6.36 -17.01
CA ALA A 49 7.88 7.37 -17.93
C ALA A 49 8.97 8.31 -18.46
N ALA A 50 9.94 8.61 -17.63
CA ALA A 50 11.10 9.43 -18.04
C ALA A 50 12.07 8.68 -18.95
N GLY A 51 11.92 7.36 -19.05
CA GLY A 51 12.82 6.54 -19.87
C GLY A 51 14.17 6.27 -19.23
N ASP A 52 14.28 6.48 -17.92
CA ASP A 52 15.52 6.26 -17.19
C ASP A 52 15.57 4.83 -16.65
N ALA A 53 16.14 3.93 -17.43
CA ALA A 53 16.23 2.51 -17.08
C ALA A 53 17.07 2.28 -15.84
N ALA A 54 18.14 3.02 -15.64
CA ALA A 54 19.02 2.87 -14.49
C ALA A 54 18.29 3.25 -13.19
N ALA A 55 17.59 4.37 -13.18
CA ALA A 55 16.80 4.79 -12.03
C ALA A 55 15.64 3.83 -11.76
N ALA A 56 14.97 3.37 -12.82
CA ALA A 56 13.88 2.40 -12.71
C ALA A 56 14.36 1.09 -12.10
N GLU A 57 15.51 0.59 -12.51
CA GLU A 57 16.11 -0.60 -11.93
C GLU A 57 16.40 -0.44 -10.45
N LYS A 58 16.98 0.68 -10.07
CA LYS A 58 17.29 0.97 -8.67
C LYS A 58 16.04 1.03 -7.80
N LEU A 59 14.94 1.52 -8.36
CA LEU A 59 13.68 1.64 -7.63
C LEU A 59 12.85 0.36 -7.62
N THR A 60 13.13 -0.58 -8.50
CA THR A 60 12.37 -1.83 -8.61
C THR A 60 12.43 -2.66 -7.32
N SER A 61 13.61 -2.89 -6.81
CA SER A 61 13.81 -3.70 -5.59
C SER A 61 13.11 -3.08 -4.37
N PRO A 62 13.30 -1.79 -4.06
CA PRO A 62 12.57 -1.17 -2.96
C PRO A 62 11.05 -1.19 -3.15
N THR A 63 10.57 -0.98 -4.38
CA THR A 63 9.13 -0.98 -4.67
C THR A 63 8.53 -2.36 -4.44
N PHE A 64 9.19 -3.40 -4.92
CA PHE A 64 8.75 -4.78 -4.73
C PHE A 64 8.79 -5.17 -3.25
N SER A 65 9.77 -4.71 -2.52
CA SER A 65 9.87 -4.90 -1.08
C SER A 65 8.67 -4.28 -0.35
N GLU A 66 8.27 -3.07 -0.74
CA GLU A 66 7.09 -2.41 -0.16
C GLU A 66 5.80 -3.16 -0.49
N LEU A 67 5.68 -3.70 -1.70
CA LEU A 67 4.53 -4.53 -2.09
C LEU A 67 4.46 -5.81 -1.26
N ASP A 68 5.59 -6.46 -1.05
CA ASP A 68 5.67 -7.67 -0.23
C ASP A 68 5.33 -7.39 1.24
N LYS A 69 5.79 -6.28 1.77
CA LYS A 69 5.44 -5.84 3.12
C LYS A 69 3.94 -5.56 3.24
N ALA A 70 3.35 -4.97 2.21
CA ALA A 70 1.92 -4.70 2.18
C ALA A 70 1.10 -6.00 2.19
N ILE A 71 1.54 -7.04 1.51
CA ILE A 71 0.91 -8.36 1.55
C ILE A 71 0.97 -8.92 2.98
N ARG A 72 2.14 -8.88 3.59
CA ARG A 72 2.32 -9.41 4.97
C ARG A 72 1.49 -8.66 5.99
N LYS A 73 1.31 -7.37 5.81
CA LYS A 73 0.51 -6.51 6.69
C LYS A 73 -0.97 -6.51 6.32
N ARG A 74 -1.34 -7.28 5.31
CA ARG A 74 -2.73 -7.38 4.81
C ARG A 74 -3.30 -6.04 4.34
N THR A 75 -2.45 -5.12 3.95
CA THR A 75 -2.85 -3.85 3.35
C THR A 75 -3.30 -4.04 1.91
N LEU A 76 -2.63 -4.95 1.19
CA LEU A 76 -2.99 -5.34 -0.16
C LEU A 76 -3.17 -6.84 -0.23
N SER A 77 -4.08 -7.29 -1.09
CA SER A 77 -4.21 -8.71 -1.36
C SER A 77 -3.00 -9.18 -2.18
N GLU A 78 -2.65 -10.45 -2.04
CA GLU A 78 -1.55 -11.04 -2.79
C GLU A 78 -1.77 -10.92 -4.30
N ASN A 79 -2.98 -11.14 -4.76
CA ASN A 79 -3.32 -11.02 -6.19
C ASN A 79 -3.09 -9.61 -6.72
N THR A 80 -3.50 -8.60 -5.98
CA THR A 80 -3.31 -7.19 -6.36
C THR A 80 -1.83 -6.85 -6.40
N ALA A 81 -1.07 -7.23 -5.39
CA ALA A 81 0.37 -6.95 -5.33
C ALA A 81 1.12 -7.66 -6.46
N ASN A 82 0.78 -8.91 -6.75
CA ASN A 82 1.40 -9.67 -7.84
C ASN A 82 1.08 -9.05 -9.20
N ARG A 83 -0.12 -8.53 -9.38
CA ARG A 83 -0.51 -7.81 -10.59
C ARG A 83 0.34 -6.55 -10.78
N TYR A 84 0.55 -5.80 -9.73
CA TYR A 84 1.40 -4.60 -9.78
C TYR A 84 2.86 -4.97 -10.09
N LYS A 85 3.39 -6.00 -9.46
CA LYS A 85 4.75 -6.48 -9.73
C LYS A 85 4.91 -6.87 -11.20
N SER A 86 3.95 -7.62 -11.73
CA SER A 86 3.98 -8.07 -13.11
C SER A 86 3.98 -6.90 -14.09
N ARG A 87 3.09 -5.94 -13.90
CA ARG A 87 3.00 -4.76 -14.77
C ARG A 87 4.26 -3.91 -14.72
N LEU A 88 4.82 -3.71 -13.53
CA LEU A 88 6.04 -2.93 -13.37
C LEU A 88 7.25 -3.64 -13.98
N ALA A 89 7.34 -4.95 -13.80
CA ALA A 89 8.42 -5.75 -14.40
C ALA A 89 8.35 -5.74 -15.92
N LEU A 90 7.17 -5.85 -16.51
CA LEU A 90 6.98 -5.79 -17.95
C LEU A 90 7.37 -4.41 -18.50
N ALA A 91 6.98 -3.35 -17.81
CA ALA A 91 7.33 -1.99 -18.22
C ALA A 91 8.85 -1.76 -18.16
N LEU A 92 9.51 -2.26 -17.14
CA LEU A 92 10.96 -2.16 -17.00
C LEU A 92 11.68 -2.94 -18.09
N ASN A 93 11.23 -4.15 -18.36
CA ASN A 93 11.83 -4.98 -19.42
C ASN A 93 11.64 -4.36 -20.80
N ALA A 94 10.49 -3.77 -21.06
CA ALA A 94 10.22 -3.06 -22.32
C ALA A 94 11.16 -1.86 -22.47
N LEU A 95 11.40 -1.12 -21.41
CA LEU A 95 12.29 0.02 -21.44
C LEU A 95 13.75 -0.40 -21.67
N LYS A 96 14.20 -1.46 -21.03
CA LYS A 96 15.54 -2.03 -21.22
C LYS A 96 15.72 -2.51 -22.66
N SER A 97 14.73 -3.15 -23.24
CA SER A 97 14.77 -3.61 -24.62
C SER A 97 14.90 -2.46 -25.60
N LYS A 98 14.18 -1.38 -25.38
CA LYS A 98 14.27 -0.17 -26.20
C LYS A 98 15.67 0.44 -26.18
N LYS A 99 16.29 0.45 -25.01
CA LYS A 99 17.64 1.02 -24.86
C LYS A 99 18.70 0.17 -25.53
N LYS A 100 18.49 -1.12 -25.58
CA LYS A 100 19.45 -2.02 -26.25
C LYS A 100 19.33 -1.98 -27.78
N ALA A 101 18.17 -1.64 -28.24
CA ALA A 101 17.94 -1.51 -29.67
C ALA A 101 18.45 -0.16 -30.16
#